data_b5cffe10f8d2cb97c965e176ad4ff133
#
_entry.id   b5cffe10f8d2cb97c965e176ad4ff133
#
_cell.length_a   1.000
_cell.length_b   1.000
_cell.length_c   1.000
_cell.angle_alpha   90.00
_cell.angle_beta   90.00
_cell.angle_gamma   90.00
#
_symmetry.space_group_name_H-M   'P 1'
#
loop_
_entity.id
_entity.type
_entity.pdbx_description
1 polymer ?
#
loop_
_entity_poly.entity_id
_entity_poly.type
_entity_poly.pdbx_seq_one_letter_code
_entity_poly.pdbx_strand_id
1 'polypeptide(L)'
;MNLATSPFEHFTQLLDSAKKFKAIPREKTFFDTAIRSYYENPTTELLEFFLNPQESHELGEVFWKGFSDVVVGMSALENSSLGQVENLERECVTHNSNRIDLMIDTDTYLILLEAKIYHHQNNPFDDYVKYAQTRSKGKAILGLILSISGKSEAKNWHGISYQQLVNAVRPYLAEQMMANPMNKWNLFAREFLLHLESYYRTQKLDMNRIQFIFDHYQEIQELQKLKTNTIQEVVDSISQLLNQSIDGYISRNKYESWGGIRFYNDAWNNLTNNTLYIYENQGETIFGVNTYILNLPEELEEQAFSILKCNDDSRYLNWKIEKYKGGAERWLCIYWRAPENNFEAIRDLIVEKASLLDVIEKTLR
;
A
#
# COMPACT_ATOMS: atom_id res chain seq x y z
N MET A 1 -18.44 18.57 -48.14
CA MET A 1 -19.07 18.17 -46.88
C MET A 1 -17.94 17.84 -45.90
N ASN A 2 -17.55 18.76 -45.04
CA ASN A 2 -16.63 18.49 -43.95
C ASN A 2 -17.40 17.66 -42.94
N LEU A 3 -17.04 16.38 -42.81
CA LEU A 3 -17.47 15.56 -41.70
C LEU A 3 -16.96 16.26 -40.44
N ALA A 4 -17.85 16.73 -39.59
CA ALA A 4 -17.49 17.30 -38.30
C ALA A 4 -16.81 16.18 -37.53
N THR A 5 -15.49 16.28 -37.37
CA THR A 5 -14.71 15.37 -36.50
C THR A 5 -15.32 15.40 -35.11
N SER A 6 -15.51 14.22 -34.49
CA SER A 6 -16.03 14.13 -33.13
C SER A 6 -15.17 15.04 -32.23
N PRO A 7 -15.77 15.85 -31.34
CA PRO A 7 -15.00 16.70 -30.41
C PRO A 7 -14.02 15.93 -29.51
N PHE A 8 -14.11 14.63 -29.51
CA PHE A 8 -13.24 13.73 -28.70
C PHE A 8 -12.20 12.96 -29.54
N GLU A 9 -12.13 13.18 -30.85
CA GLU A 9 -11.23 12.41 -31.72
C GLU A 9 -9.75 12.58 -31.34
N HIS A 10 -9.35 13.80 -30.97
CA HIS A 10 -7.99 14.07 -30.49
C HIS A 10 -7.65 13.34 -29.17
N PHE A 11 -8.61 13.21 -28.24
CA PHE A 11 -8.42 12.42 -27.01
C PHE A 11 -8.31 10.94 -27.31
N THR A 12 -9.04 10.42 -28.29
CA THR A 12 -8.94 9.02 -28.72
C THR A 12 -7.54 8.73 -29.23
N GLN A 13 -6.97 9.60 -30.07
CA GLN A 13 -5.62 9.47 -30.60
C GLN A 13 -4.56 9.54 -29.47
N LEU A 14 -4.74 10.47 -28.52
CA LEU A 14 -3.88 10.58 -27.34
C LEU A 14 -3.89 9.29 -26.52
N LEU A 15 -5.05 8.73 -26.20
CA LEU A 15 -5.20 7.50 -25.43
C LEU A 15 -4.61 6.28 -26.16
N ASP A 16 -4.77 6.18 -27.49
CA ASP A 16 -4.18 5.11 -28.27
C ASP A 16 -2.64 5.21 -28.31
N SER A 17 -2.12 6.41 -28.36
CA SER A 17 -0.68 6.65 -28.26
C SER A 17 -0.14 6.31 -26.86
N ALA A 18 -0.89 6.63 -25.81
CA ALA A 18 -0.53 6.34 -24.44
C ALA A 18 -0.47 4.83 -24.13
N LYS A 19 -1.26 3.98 -24.82
CA LYS A 19 -1.24 2.51 -24.66
C LYS A 19 0.13 1.89 -24.92
N LYS A 20 1.00 2.55 -25.71
CA LYS A 20 2.37 2.11 -26.00
C LYS A 20 3.29 2.18 -24.76
N PHE A 21 2.93 3.00 -23.79
CA PHE A 21 3.70 3.23 -22.56
C PHE A 21 3.22 2.43 -21.36
N LYS A 22 2.63 1.25 -21.59
CA LYS A 22 2.30 0.34 -20.48
C LYS A 22 3.55 0.07 -19.65
N ALA A 23 3.46 0.30 -18.35
CA ALA A 23 4.53 -0.06 -17.43
C ALA A 23 4.82 -1.56 -17.60
N ILE A 24 6.08 -1.91 -17.87
CA ILE A 24 6.50 -3.31 -17.82
C ILE A 24 6.40 -3.71 -16.35
N PRO A 25 5.50 -4.63 -15.98
CA PRO A 25 5.39 -5.03 -14.59
C PRO A 25 6.73 -5.63 -14.17
N ARG A 26 7.25 -5.20 -13.01
CA ARG A 26 8.41 -5.87 -12.40
C ARG A 26 8.03 -7.31 -12.06
N GLU A 27 9.03 -8.18 -11.99
CA GLU A 27 8.84 -9.52 -11.45
C GLU A 27 8.20 -9.40 -10.05
N LYS A 28 7.05 -10.05 -9.85
CA LYS A 28 6.40 -10.09 -8.54
C LYS A 28 7.17 -11.01 -7.63
N THR A 29 7.38 -10.58 -6.41
CA THR A 29 7.97 -11.39 -5.34
C THR A 29 6.87 -11.98 -4.44
N PHE A 30 7.21 -12.93 -3.58
CA PHE A 30 6.30 -13.40 -2.54
C PHE A 30 5.77 -12.26 -1.65
N PHE A 31 6.58 -11.24 -1.45
CA PHE A 31 6.24 -10.08 -0.61
C PHE A 31 5.17 -9.20 -1.23
N ASP A 32 5.01 -9.22 -2.54
CA ASP A 32 3.93 -8.50 -3.24
C ASP A 32 2.57 -9.17 -3.07
N THR A 33 2.54 -10.45 -2.72
CA THR A 33 1.30 -11.22 -2.60
C THR A 33 0.86 -11.44 -1.16
N ALA A 34 1.79 -11.52 -0.21
CA ALA A 34 1.53 -11.92 1.18
C ALA A 34 1.75 -10.80 2.20
N ILE A 35 2.56 -9.79 1.88
CA ILE A 35 2.97 -8.73 2.80
C ILE A 35 2.72 -7.39 2.10
N ARG A 36 2.22 -6.41 2.83
CA ARG A 36 2.14 -5.05 2.31
C ARG A 36 3.57 -4.52 2.10
N SER A 37 3.91 -4.23 0.86
CA SER A 37 5.27 -4.08 0.33
C SER A 37 6.10 -2.90 0.86
N TYR A 38 5.63 -2.12 1.84
CA TYR A 38 6.31 -0.88 2.29
C TYR A 38 6.39 -0.75 3.81
N TYR A 39 6.38 -1.87 4.55
CA TYR A 39 6.49 -1.82 6.00
C TYR A 39 7.93 -2.06 6.47
N GLU A 40 8.45 -1.14 7.30
CA GLU A 40 9.79 -1.25 7.89
C GLU A 40 9.92 -2.48 8.78
N ASN A 41 8.93 -2.76 9.64
CA ASN A 41 9.00 -3.89 10.58
C ASN A 41 9.16 -5.27 9.94
N PRO A 42 8.37 -5.70 8.94
CA PRO A 42 8.61 -6.97 8.26
C PRO A 42 9.97 -7.05 7.56
N THR A 43 10.49 -5.92 7.08
CA THR A 43 11.79 -5.87 6.44
C THR A 43 12.91 -6.09 7.46
N THR A 44 12.84 -5.46 8.64
CA THR A 44 13.81 -5.66 9.70
C THR A 44 13.75 -7.04 10.31
N GLU A 45 12.56 -7.66 10.37
CA GLU A 45 12.39 -9.06 10.81
C GLU A 45 13.12 -10.03 9.87
N LEU A 46 13.00 -9.87 8.58
CA LEU A 46 13.72 -10.66 7.60
C LEU A 46 15.23 -10.34 7.56
N LEU A 47 15.61 -9.09 7.80
CA LEU A 47 17.02 -8.73 7.96
C LEU A 47 17.64 -9.42 9.18
N GLU A 48 16.97 -9.39 10.32
CA GLU A 48 17.41 -10.14 11.51
C GLU A 48 17.63 -11.60 11.18
N PHE A 49 16.60 -12.25 10.63
CA PHE A 49 16.64 -13.67 10.27
C PHE A 49 17.82 -14.02 9.37
N PHE A 50 18.01 -13.27 8.27
CA PHE A 50 19.07 -13.57 7.32
C PHE A 50 20.47 -13.11 7.74
N LEU A 51 20.58 -12.06 8.57
CA LEU A 51 21.85 -11.59 9.09
C LEU A 51 22.41 -12.48 10.19
N ASN A 52 21.58 -13.30 10.83
CA ASN A 52 22.02 -14.22 11.88
C ASN A 52 22.55 -15.55 11.27
N PRO A 53 23.86 -15.81 11.29
CA PRO A 53 24.42 -17.03 10.70
C PRO A 53 23.96 -18.32 11.34
N GLN A 54 23.40 -18.26 12.56
CA GLN A 54 22.99 -19.42 13.36
C GLN A 54 21.51 -19.77 13.18
N GLU A 55 20.78 -18.98 12.36
CA GLU A 55 19.39 -19.21 12.11
C GLU A 55 19.13 -20.45 11.23
N SER A 56 17.88 -20.90 11.26
CA SER A 56 17.39 -22.11 10.58
C SER A 56 17.41 -22.07 9.04
N HIS A 57 17.84 -20.95 8.43
CA HIS A 57 17.96 -20.83 6.98
C HIS A 57 19.14 -21.60 6.37
N GLU A 58 20.13 -22.00 7.18
CA GLU A 58 21.29 -22.78 6.72
C GLU A 58 22.09 -22.09 5.59
N LEU A 59 22.00 -20.77 5.45
CA LEU A 59 22.81 -19.97 4.51
C LEU A 59 24.14 -19.55 5.13
N GLY A 60 24.34 -19.82 6.42
CA GLY A 60 25.53 -19.41 7.17
C GLY A 60 25.74 -17.89 7.11
N GLU A 61 26.93 -17.46 6.76
CA GLU A 61 27.34 -16.05 6.81
C GLU A 61 27.03 -15.25 5.53
N VAL A 62 26.20 -15.74 4.60
CA VAL A 62 25.96 -15.09 3.29
C VAL A 62 25.57 -13.62 3.44
N PHE A 63 24.55 -13.32 4.25
CA PHE A 63 24.10 -11.96 4.46
C PHE A 63 25.04 -11.16 5.36
N TRP A 64 25.62 -11.80 6.38
CA TRP A 64 26.58 -11.16 7.27
C TRP A 64 27.84 -10.70 6.53
N LYS A 65 28.39 -11.52 5.64
CA LYS A 65 29.53 -11.14 4.79
C LYS A 65 29.21 -9.93 3.92
N GLY A 66 28.08 -9.96 3.20
CA GLY A 66 27.69 -8.82 2.36
C GLY A 66 27.43 -7.54 3.18
N PHE A 67 26.80 -7.66 4.34
CA PHE A 67 26.61 -6.54 5.25
C PHE A 67 27.96 -6.01 5.77
N SER A 68 28.86 -6.89 6.21
CA SER A 68 30.20 -6.54 6.68
C SER A 68 31.00 -5.83 5.60
N ASP A 69 30.98 -6.30 4.36
CA ASP A 69 31.69 -5.65 3.23
C ASP A 69 31.24 -4.22 3.03
N VAL A 70 29.91 -3.96 3.11
CA VAL A 70 29.37 -2.60 2.99
C VAL A 70 29.86 -1.72 4.12
N VAL A 71 29.79 -2.20 5.35
CA VAL A 71 30.11 -1.41 6.55
C VAL A 71 31.63 -1.17 6.66
N VAL A 72 32.44 -2.19 6.45
CA VAL A 72 33.91 -2.07 6.45
C VAL A 72 34.44 -1.19 5.33
N GLY A 73 33.76 -1.19 4.18
CA GLY A 73 34.08 -0.31 3.05
C GLY A 73 33.84 1.18 3.33
N MET A 74 33.20 1.53 4.43
CA MET A 74 33.07 2.92 4.89
C MET A 74 34.38 3.35 5.54
N SER A 75 34.97 4.45 5.07
CA SER A 75 36.26 4.98 5.51
C SER A 75 36.35 5.42 6.99
N ALA A 76 35.32 5.16 7.78
CA ALA A 76 35.16 5.62 9.16
C ALA A 76 35.45 4.53 10.21
N LEU A 77 35.72 3.28 9.81
CA LEU A 77 35.97 2.20 10.77
C LEU A 77 37.46 2.04 11.06
N GLU A 78 37.79 1.94 12.35
CA GLU A 78 39.16 1.70 12.80
C GLU A 78 39.63 0.26 12.51
N ASN A 79 38.70 -0.68 12.44
CA ASN A 79 38.97 -2.10 12.20
C ASN A 79 38.55 -2.54 10.79
N SER A 80 39.29 -3.46 10.23
CA SER A 80 39.00 -4.06 8.90
C SER A 80 37.94 -5.18 8.94
N SER A 81 37.32 -5.45 10.10
CA SER A 81 36.30 -6.48 10.29
C SER A 81 35.29 -6.07 11.36
N LEU A 82 34.03 -6.45 11.15
CA LEU A 82 32.98 -6.30 12.17
C LEU A 82 32.98 -7.41 13.22
N GLY A 83 33.82 -8.43 13.04
CA GLY A 83 33.84 -9.59 13.90
C GLY A 83 32.75 -10.62 13.59
N GLN A 84 32.59 -11.59 14.50
CA GLN A 84 31.58 -12.62 14.40
C GLN A 84 30.33 -12.26 15.19
N VAL A 85 29.16 -12.59 14.65
CA VAL A 85 27.88 -12.36 15.30
C VAL A 85 27.75 -13.26 16.52
N GLU A 86 27.55 -12.68 17.69
CA GLU A 86 27.26 -13.37 18.93
C GLU A 86 25.76 -13.39 19.23
N ASN A 87 25.05 -12.28 18.95
CA ASN A 87 23.62 -12.16 19.17
C ASN A 87 22.99 -11.09 18.25
N LEU A 88 21.74 -11.30 17.86
CA LEU A 88 20.89 -10.29 17.24
C LEU A 88 19.60 -10.15 18.05
N GLU A 89 19.14 -8.91 18.20
CA GLU A 89 17.93 -8.59 18.93
C GLU A 89 17.17 -7.49 18.20
N ARG A 90 15.92 -7.76 17.82
CA ARG A 90 15.03 -6.83 17.14
C ARG A 90 14.14 -6.10 18.14
N GLU A 91 13.69 -4.90 17.79
CA GLU A 91 12.74 -4.11 18.60
C GLU A 91 13.21 -3.90 20.06
N CYS A 92 14.52 -3.66 20.24
CA CYS A 92 15.11 -3.51 21.58
C CYS A 92 14.55 -2.28 22.26
N VAL A 93 13.86 -2.46 23.39
CA VAL A 93 13.25 -1.37 24.14
C VAL A 93 14.30 -0.72 25.06
N THR A 94 14.52 0.59 24.90
CA THR A 94 15.42 1.38 25.76
C THR A 94 14.77 1.69 27.12
N HIS A 95 15.56 2.20 28.07
CA HIS A 95 15.04 2.62 29.38
C HIS A 95 13.97 3.73 29.30
N ASN A 96 13.94 4.50 28.20
CA ASN A 96 12.97 5.55 27.94
C ASN A 96 11.79 5.06 27.06
N SER A 97 11.61 3.75 26.93
CA SER A 97 10.54 3.12 26.12
C SER A 97 10.62 3.41 24.62
N ASN A 98 11.77 3.86 24.12
CA ASN A 98 12.03 3.92 22.69
C ASN A 98 12.46 2.56 22.16
N ARG A 99 12.37 2.33 20.86
CA ARG A 99 12.71 1.05 20.24
C ARG A 99 13.78 1.21 19.18
N ILE A 100 14.80 0.35 19.27
CA ILE A 100 15.86 0.21 18.26
C ILE A 100 15.43 -0.91 17.33
N ASP A 101 15.43 -0.69 16.03
CA ASP A 101 14.95 -1.67 15.06
C ASP A 101 15.73 -2.97 15.11
N LEU A 102 17.06 -2.90 15.13
CA LEU A 102 17.92 -4.06 15.22
C LEU A 102 19.22 -3.74 15.96
N MET A 103 19.57 -4.57 16.95
CA MET A 103 20.85 -4.51 17.66
C MET A 103 21.64 -5.79 17.39
N ILE A 104 22.87 -5.63 16.86
CA ILE A 104 23.75 -6.73 16.50
C ILE A 104 24.96 -6.69 17.42
N ASP A 105 25.12 -7.71 18.25
CA ASP A 105 26.25 -7.89 19.13
C ASP A 105 27.27 -8.80 18.44
N THR A 106 28.49 -8.31 18.21
CA THR A 106 29.59 -9.09 17.67
C THR A 106 30.71 -9.18 18.71
N ASP A 107 31.72 -9.99 18.48
CA ASP A 107 32.91 -10.04 19.34
C ASP A 107 33.69 -8.71 19.38
N THR A 108 33.48 -7.79 18.41
CA THR A 108 34.19 -6.54 18.28
C THR A 108 33.32 -5.29 18.51
N TYR A 109 32.09 -5.31 18.02
CA TYR A 109 31.18 -4.16 18.02
C TYR A 109 29.82 -4.48 18.63
N LEU A 110 29.17 -3.46 19.17
CA LEU A 110 27.73 -3.41 19.36
C LEU A 110 27.13 -2.47 18.30
N ILE A 111 26.46 -3.03 17.32
CA ILE A 111 25.93 -2.30 16.16
C ILE A 111 24.44 -2.01 16.40
N LEU A 112 24.06 -0.74 16.24
CA LEU A 112 22.67 -0.29 16.25
C LEU A 112 22.27 -0.01 14.81
N LEU A 113 21.29 -0.71 14.29
CA LEU A 113 20.79 -0.54 12.94
C LEU A 113 19.35 -0.02 12.98
N GLU A 114 19.13 1.12 12.36
CA GLU A 114 17.82 1.70 12.11
C GLU A 114 17.49 1.61 10.62
N ALA A 115 16.35 1.01 10.28
CA ALA A 115 15.91 0.84 8.90
C ALA A 115 14.88 1.91 8.53
N LYS A 116 15.08 2.57 7.36
CA LYS A 116 14.17 3.58 6.83
C LYS A 116 13.86 3.31 5.36
N ILE A 117 12.57 3.18 5.04
CA ILE A 117 12.14 3.05 3.64
C ILE A 117 11.67 4.40 3.10
N TYR A 118 10.63 5.01 3.69
CA TYR A 118 10.06 6.28 3.23
C TYR A 118 9.89 7.32 4.34
N HIS A 119 10.33 7.02 5.57
CA HIS A 119 10.14 7.90 6.71
C HIS A 119 11.37 8.78 6.98
N HIS A 120 11.13 9.92 7.65
CA HIS A 120 12.19 10.80 8.12
C HIS A 120 12.99 10.17 9.27
N GLN A 121 14.23 10.60 9.44
CA GLN A 121 15.13 10.10 10.48
C GLN A 121 14.95 10.86 11.80
N ASN A 122 13.72 10.93 12.33
CA ASN A 122 13.38 11.65 13.56
C ASN A 122 13.42 10.76 14.81
N ASN A 123 14.40 9.87 14.89
CA ASN A 123 14.53 8.91 15.99
C ASN A 123 15.34 9.48 17.16
N PRO A 124 15.14 9.00 18.39
CA PRO A 124 15.90 9.42 19.57
C PRO A 124 17.28 8.77 19.63
N PHE A 125 18.13 9.04 18.65
CA PHE A 125 19.45 8.41 18.47
C PHE A 125 20.37 8.51 19.69
N ASP A 126 20.32 9.63 20.44
CA ASP A 126 21.09 9.80 21.68
C ASP A 126 20.65 8.82 22.78
N ASP A 127 19.36 8.48 22.84
CA ASP A 127 18.82 7.48 23.76
C ASP A 127 19.29 6.07 23.39
N TYR A 128 19.30 5.76 22.10
CA TYR A 128 19.81 4.50 21.57
C TYR A 128 21.28 4.28 21.95
N VAL A 129 22.12 5.28 21.76
CA VAL A 129 23.54 5.21 22.12
C VAL A 129 23.73 5.06 23.64
N LYS A 130 22.97 5.80 24.47
CA LYS A 130 23.03 5.64 25.94
C LYS A 130 22.61 4.24 26.36
N TYR A 131 21.59 3.68 25.78
CA TYR A 131 21.16 2.31 26.04
C TYR A 131 22.25 1.30 25.65
N ALA A 132 22.81 1.45 24.44
CA ALA A 132 23.90 0.60 23.97
C ALA A 132 25.14 0.66 24.87
N GLN A 133 25.49 1.82 25.43
CA GLN A 133 26.60 1.95 26.39
C GLN A 133 26.43 1.06 27.61
N THR A 134 25.21 0.81 28.06
CA THR A 134 24.93 -0.09 29.19
C THR A 134 25.09 -1.57 28.83
N ARG A 135 25.05 -1.90 27.53
CA ARG A 135 25.10 -3.29 27.02
C ARG A 135 26.39 -3.64 26.30
N SER A 136 27.19 -2.66 25.91
CA SER A 136 28.36 -2.86 25.04
C SER A 136 29.48 -3.70 25.64
N LYS A 137 29.53 -3.83 26.98
CA LYS A 137 30.60 -4.57 27.70
C LYS A 137 32.01 -4.11 27.29
N GLY A 138 32.16 -2.83 26.93
CA GLY A 138 33.42 -2.25 26.48
C GLY A 138 33.70 -2.35 24.98
N LYS A 139 32.82 -2.98 24.21
CA LYS A 139 32.90 -3.00 22.74
C LYS A 139 32.62 -1.61 22.16
N ALA A 140 33.17 -1.32 20.98
CA ALA A 140 32.86 -0.11 20.25
C ALA A 140 31.39 -0.13 19.78
N ILE A 141 30.71 1.03 19.90
CA ILE A 141 29.32 1.18 19.48
C ILE A 141 29.31 1.82 18.08
N LEU A 142 28.57 1.17 17.16
CA LEU A 142 28.43 1.61 15.78
C LEU A 142 26.95 1.86 15.45
N GLY A 143 26.59 3.12 15.17
CA GLY A 143 25.25 3.48 14.72
C GLY A 143 25.15 3.48 13.19
N LEU A 144 24.18 2.76 12.64
CA LEU A 144 23.94 2.62 11.21
C LEU A 144 22.49 2.95 10.86
N ILE A 145 22.29 3.64 9.74
CA ILE A 145 20.98 3.89 9.14
C ILE A 145 20.94 3.23 7.78
N LEU A 146 20.10 2.19 7.64
CA LEU A 146 19.83 1.52 6.39
C LEU A 146 18.65 2.22 5.70
N SER A 147 18.90 2.90 4.58
CA SER A 147 17.88 3.68 3.88
C SER A 147 17.97 3.57 2.37
N ILE A 148 16.98 4.08 1.65
CA ILE A 148 17.02 4.15 0.19
C ILE A 148 18.17 5.04 -0.29
N SER A 149 18.36 6.19 0.36
CA SER A 149 19.40 7.16 -0.03
C SER A 149 20.81 6.76 0.41
N GLY A 150 20.94 5.89 1.41
CA GLY A 150 22.22 5.57 2.03
C GLY A 150 22.85 6.72 2.82
N LYS A 151 22.08 7.77 3.16
CA LYS A 151 22.55 8.92 3.91
C LYS A 151 22.05 8.86 5.35
N SER A 152 22.90 9.31 6.28
CA SER A 152 22.52 9.56 7.68
C SER A 152 22.35 11.05 7.91
N GLU A 153 21.25 11.46 8.54
CA GLU A 153 21.04 12.81 9.06
C GLU A 153 21.41 12.90 10.54
N ALA A 154 21.63 11.77 11.20
CA ALA A 154 21.99 11.69 12.60
C ALA A 154 23.51 11.86 12.79
N LYS A 155 23.88 12.68 13.77
CA LYS A 155 25.30 12.90 14.12
C LYS A 155 25.93 11.60 14.63
N ASN A 156 27.12 11.27 14.12
CA ASN A 156 27.89 10.07 14.47
C ASN A 156 27.20 8.73 14.09
N TRP A 157 26.17 8.78 13.23
CA TRP A 157 25.60 7.60 12.62
C TRP A 157 26.00 7.53 11.13
N HIS A 158 26.24 6.33 10.63
CA HIS A 158 26.65 6.13 9.26
C HIS A 158 25.47 5.61 8.43
N GLY A 159 25.33 6.13 7.21
CA GLY A 159 24.28 5.69 6.29
C GLY A 159 24.77 4.59 5.37
N ILE A 160 23.97 3.54 5.19
CA ILE A 160 24.12 2.53 4.16
C ILE A 160 22.84 2.43 3.34
N SER A 161 22.94 2.12 2.05
CA SER A 161 21.77 1.99 1.22
C SER A 161 21.36 0.52 1.04
N TYR A 162 20.05 0.29 0.83
CA TYR A 162 19.55 -1.02 0.40
C TYR A 162 20.27 -1.50 -0.88
N GLN A 163 20.61 -0.59 -1.79
CA GLN A 163 21.35 -0.92 -3.01
C GLN A 163 22.74 -1.48 -2.72
N GLN A 164 23.49 -0.84 -1.79
CA GLN A 164 24.81 -1.34 -1.39
C GLN A 164 24.69 -2.72 -0.76
N LEU A 165 23.73 -2.89 0.17
CA LEU A 165 23.49 -4.18 0.83
C LEU A 165 23.16 -5.28 -0.19
N VAL A 166 22.19 -5.06 -1.07
CA VAL A 166 21.77 -6.04 -2.08
C VAL A 166 22.93 -6.40 -3.01
N ASN A 167 23.71 -5.41 -3.47
CA ASN A 167 24.83 -5.64 -4.36
C ASN A 167 25.96 -6.44 -3.70
N ALA A 168 26.19 -6.23 -2.40
CA ALA A 168 27.22 -6.94 -1.66
C ALA A 168 26.81 -8.37 -1.29
N VAL A 169 25.52 -8.61 -0.93
CA VAL A 169 25.04 -9.96 -0.60
C VAL A 169 24.90 -10.86 -1.83
N ARG A 170 24.54 -10.30 -2.97
CA ARG A 170 24.24 -11.05 -4.21
C ARG A 170 25.34 -12.05 -4.64
N PRO A 171 26.64 -11.71 -4.66
CA PRO A 171 27.68 -12.65 -5.01
C PRO A 171 27.75 -13.86 -4.06
N TYR A 172 27.66 -13.61 -2.76
CA TYR A 172 27.70 -14.67 -1.74
C TYR A 172 26.48 -15.60 -1.84
N LEU A 173 25.29 -15.03 -2.09
CA LEU A 173 24.10 -15.84 -2.33
C LEU A 173 24.21 -16.67 -3.60
N ALA A 174 24.78 -16.13 -4.68
CA ALA A 174 24.98 -16.86 -5.92
C ALA A 174 25.93 -18.05 -5.71
N GLU A 175 27.04 -17.87 -4.98
CA GLU A 175 27.95 -18.95 -4.59
C GLU A 175 27.23 -20.02 -3.76
N GLN A 176 26.46 -19.62 -2.77
CA GLN A 176 25.67 -20.53 -1.94
C GLN A 176 24.62 -21.31 -2.73
N MET A 177 23.97 -20.68 -3.69
CA MET A 177 23.01 -21.33 -4.61
C MET A 177 23.69 -22.40 -5.48
N MET A 178 24.92 -22.17 -5.89
CA MET A 178 25.71 -23.17 -6.64
C MET A 178 26.17 -24.32 -5.72
N ALA A 179 26.57 -24.01 -4.50
CA ALA A 179 27.07 -25.01 -3.54
C ALA A 179 25.95 -25.91 -2.98
N ASN A 180 24.76 -25.34 -2.74
CA ASN A 180 23.60 -26.05 -2.17
C ASN A 180 22.29 -25.66 -2.88
N PRO A 181 22.08 -26.10 -4.12
CA PRO A 181 20.97 -25.63 -4.96
C PRO A 181 19.58 -26.04 -4.44
N MET A 182 19.49 -27.08 -3.62
CA MET A 182 18.22 -27.59 -3.10
C MET A 182 17.79 -26.95 -1.77
N ASN A 183 18.57 -26.03 -1.21
CA ASN A 183 18.16 -25.31 -0.02
C ASN A 183 17.02 -24.33 -0.36
N LYS A 184 15.83 -24.53 0.22
CA LYS A 184 14.64 -23.68 0.02
C LYS A 184 14.91 -22.21 0.34
N TRP A 185 15.79 -21.94 1.30
CA TRP A 185 16.10 -20.58 1.75
C TRP A 185 16.89 -19.79 0.72
N ASN A 186 17.57 -20.43 -0.22
CA ASN A 186 18.19 -19.76 -1.37
C ASN A 186 17.14 -18.99 -2.18
N LEU A 187 15.96 -19.59 -2.42
CA LEU A 187 14.88 -18.93 -3.15
C LEU A 187 14.27 -17.80 -2.32
N PHE A 188 14.06 -18.02 -1.02
CA PHE A 188 13.55 -16.98 -0.13
C PHE A 188 14.51 -15.80 -0.01
N ALA A 189 15.81 -16.05 0.12
CA ALA A 189 16.85 -15.01 0.13
C ALA A 189 16.88 -14.22 -1.18
N ARG A 190 16.77 -14.90 -2.34
CA ARG A 190 16.66 -14.24 -3.64
C ARG A 190 15.43 -13.34 -3.71
N GLU A 191 14.26 -13.85 -3.32
CA GLU A 191 13.02 -13.09 -3.29
C GLU A 191 13.13 -11.86 -2.36
N PHE A 192 13.78 -12.02 -1.21
CA PHE A 192 14.02 -10.92 -0.29
C PHE A 192 14.95 -9.87 -0.89
N LEU A 193 16.04 -10.25 -1.55
CA LEU A 193 16.91 -9.30 -2.26
C LEU A 193 16.16 -8.56 -3.38
N LEU A 194 15.31 -9.24 -4.15
CA LEU A 194 14.46 -8.60 -5.16
C LEU A 194 13.46 -7.63 -4.55
N HIS A 195 12.93 -7.96 -3.38
CA HIS A 195 12.06 -7.07 -2.63
C HIS A 195 12.79 -5.81 -2.17
N LEU A 196 13.98 -5.94 -1.56
CA LEU A 196 14.83 -4.80 -1.19
C LEU A 196 15.22 -3.97 -2.42
N GLU A 197 15.53 -4.61 -3.54
CA GLU A 197 15.82 -3.94 -4.81
C GLU A 197 14.66 -3.09 -5.29
N SER A 198 13.42 -3.49 -5.02
CA SER A 198 12.23 -2.72 -5.41
C SER A 198 12.14 -1.35 -4.75
N TYR A 199 12.81 -1.11 -3.62
CA TYR A 199 12.80 0.16 -2.92
C TYR A 199 13.58 1.26 -3.64
N TYR A 200 14.66 0.90 -4.33
CA TYR A 200 15.56 1.86 -4.97
C TYR A 200 15.62 1.71 -6.50
N ARG A 201 15.06 0.66 -7.04
CA ARG A 201 15.01 0.46 -8.48
C ARG A 201 14.05 1.47 -9.09
N THR A 202 14.52 2.68 -9.30
CA THR A 202 13.87 3.60 -10.22
C THR A 202 13.79 2.89 -11.57
N GLN A 203 12.56 2.69 -12.07
CA GLN A 203 12.39 2.28 -13.46
C GLN A 203 13.24 3.24 -14.29
N LYS A 204 14.13 2.68 -15.13
CA LYS A 204 14.93 3.49 -16.06
C LYS A 204 13.98 4.50 -16.69
N LEU A 205 14.27 5.79 -16.53
CA LEU A 205 13.43 6.86 -17.07
C LEU A 205 13.22 6.58 -18.56
N ASP A 206 11.99 6.28 -18.92
CA ASP A 206 11.61 6.15 -20.32
C ASP A 206 11.49 7.57 -20.91
N MET A 207 12.56 8.00 -21.57
CA MET A 207 12.62 9.34 -22.16
C MET A 207 11.52 9.57 -23.18
N ASN A 208 11.08 8.52 -23.90
CA ASN A 208 9.97 8.63 -24.85
C ASN A 208 8.64 8.88 -24.12
N ARG A 209 8.44 8.22 -22.97
CA ARG A 209 7.28 8.45 -22.13
C ARG A 209 7.28 9.86 -21.53
N ILE A 210 8.45 10.32 -21.06
CA ILE A 210 8.59 11.69 -20.52
C ILE A 210 8.29 12.70 -21.62
N GLN A 211 8.88 12.53 -22.80
CA GLN A 211 8.66 13.42 -23.94
C GLN A 211 7.19 13.42 -24.36
N PHE A 212 6.55 12.25 -24.46
CA PHE A 212 5.11 12.15 -24.73
C PHE A 212 4.26 12.94 -23.73
N ILE A 213 4.55 12.84 -22.43
CA ILE A 213 3.82 13.61 -21.40
C ILE A 213 4.03 15.12 -21.57
N PHE A 214 5.26 15.54 -21.91
CA PHE A 214 5.54 16.97 -22.11
C PHE A 214 4.88 17.52 -23.37
N ASP A 215 4.92 16.77 -24.47
CA ASP A 215 4.33 17.15 -25.74
C ASP A 215 2.79 17.26 -25.66
N HIS A 216 2.17 16.44 -24.81
CA HIS A 216 0.71 16.36 -24.65
C HIS A 216 0.21 16.87 -23.29
N TYR A 217 1.02 17.71 -22.61
CA TYR A 217 0.70 18.10 -21.24
C TYR A 217 -0.65 18.83 -21.13
N GLN A 218 -0.96 19.72 -22.09
CA GLN A 218 -2.20 20.48 -22.09
C GLN A 218 -3.42 19.59 -22.35
N GLU A 219 -3.36 18.72 -23.34
CA GLU A 219 -4.44 17.79 -23.67
C GLU A 219 -4.72 16.83 -22.50
N ILE A 220 -3.68 16.39 -21.79
CA ILE A 220 -3.82 15.57 -20.58
C ILE A 220 -4.52 16.35 -19.48
N GLN A 221 -4.18 17.63 -19.26
CA GLN A 221 -4.86 18.50 -18.30
C GLN A 221 -6.33 18.73 -18.66
N GLU A 222 -6.63 18.94 -19.95
CA GLU A 222 -8.01 19.08 -20.44
C GLU A 222 -8.83 17.82 -20.21
N LEU A 223 -8.26 16.64 -20.50
CA LEU A 223 -8.90 15.35 -20.24
C LEU A 223 -9.15 15.12 -18.74
N GLN A 224 -8.20 15.48 -17.88
CA GLN A 224 -8.38 15.40 -16.43
C GLN A 224 -9.48 16.34 -15.93
N LYS A 225 -9.54 17.56 -16.47
CA LYS A 225 -10.60 18.52 -16.15
C LYS A 225 -11.96 18.03 -16.63
N LEU A 226 -12.04 17.52 -17.86
CA LEU A 226 -13.25 16.91 -18.40
C LEU A 226 -13.75 15.79 -17.51
N LYS A 227 -12.87 14.84 -17.13
CA LYS A 227 -13.21 13.77 -16.19
C LYS A 227 -13.78 14.32 -14.88
N THR A 228 -13.11 15.30 -14.28
CA THR A 228 -13.51 15.87 -12.97
C THR A 228 -14.88 16.54 -13.07
N ASN A 229 -15.10 17.35 -14.10
CA ASN A 229 -16.37 18.05 -14.32
C ASN A 229 -17.52 17.08 -14.58
N THR A 230 -17.29 16.09 -15.45
CA THR A 230 -18.32 15.06 -15.74
C THR A 230 -18.70 14.24 -14.51
N ILE A 231 -17.73 13.86 -13.68
CA ILE A 231 -18.02 13.18 -12.42
C ILE A 231 -18.84 14.08 -11.49
N GLN A 232 -18.51 15.37 -11.41
CA GLN A 232 -19.31 16.32 -10.61
C GLN A 232 -20.73 16.46 -11.13
N GLU A 233 -20.92 16.58 -12.45
CA GLU A 233 -22.25 16.62 -13.07
C GLU A 233 -23.08 15.37 -12.78
N VAL A 234 -22.45 14.18 -12.79
CA VAL A 234 -23.07 12.89 -12.41
C VAL A 234 -23.53 12.95 -10.97
N VAL A 235 -22.66 13.40 -10.05
CA VAL A 235 -22.97 13.50 -8.61
C VAL A 235 -24.11 14.49 -8.37
N ASP A 236 -24.08 15.64 -9.00
CA ASP A 236 -25.11 16.67 -8.84
C ASP A 236 -26.47 16.18 -9.36
N SER A 237 -26.48 15.51 -10.52
CA SER A 237 -27.68 14.91 -11.10
C SER A 237 -28.31 13.84 -10.20
N ILE A 238 -27.49 12.93 -9.66
CA ILE A 238 -27.95 11.90 -8.71
C ILE A 238 -28.47 12.56 -7.43
N SER A 239 -27.76 13.53 -6.89
CA SER A 239 -28.14 14.23 -5.65
C SER A 239 -29.46 14.99 -5.83
N GLN A 240 -29.65 15.63 -6.96
CA GLN A 240 -30.88 16.31 -7.29
C GLN A 240 -32.07 15.33 -7.36
N LEU A 241 -31.87 14.19 -8.04
CA LEU A 241 -32.93 13.20 -8.18
C LEU A 241 -33.27 12.54 -6.84
N LEU A 242 -32.30 12.28 -5.98
CA LEU A 242 -32.53 11.78 -4.62
C LEU A 242 -33.39 12.74 -3.81
N ASN A 243 -33.07 14.05 -3.85
CA ASN A 243 -33.87 15.08 -3.17
C ASN A 243 -35.29 15.21 -3.72
N GLN A 244 -35.52 14.90 -4.99
CA GLN A 244 -36.84 14.97 -5.63
C GLN A 244 -37.68 13.70 -5.42
N SER A 245 -37.01 12.54 -5.35
CA SER A 245 -37.69 11.23 -5.34
C SER A 245 -38.05 10.72 -3.94
N ILE A 246 -37.37 11.21 -2.91
CA ILE A 246 -37.53 10.72 -1.53
C ILE A 246 -37.94 11.90 -0.64
N ASP A 247 -39.09 11.78 0.00
CA ASP A 247 -39.63 12.85 0.85
C ASP A 247 -38.74 13.14 2.06
N GLY A 248 -38.38 14.43 2.21
CA GLY A 248 -37.49 14.89 3.28
C GLY A 248 -36.01 14.48 3.10
N TYR A 249 -35.61 13.95 1.95
CA TYR A 249 -34.21 13.60 1.70
C TYR A 249 -33.37 14.83 1.40
N ILE A 250 -32.27 14.96 2.14
CA ILE A 250 -31.23 15.97 1.88
C ILE A 250 -29.96 15.23 1.50
N SER A 251 -29.70 15.15 0.21
CA SER A 251 -28.54 14.42 -0.35
C SER A 251 -27.22 15.06 0.08
N ARG A 252 -26.34 14.23 0.62
CA ARG A 252 -24.93 14.52 0.83
C ARG A 252 -24.11 13.54 0.02
N ASN A 253 -22.95 13.98 -0.41
CA ASN A 253 -21.98 13.11 -1.12
C ASN A 253 -20.58 13.28 -0.55
N LYS A 254 -19.75 12.24 -0.72
CA LYS A 254 -18.35 12.26 -0.31
C LYS A 254 -17.51 11.42 -1.26
N TYR A 255 -16.46 12.03 -1.80
CA TYR A 255 -15.43 11.32 -2.54
C TYR A 255 -14.48 10.62 -1.58
N GLU A 256 -14.27 9.33 -1.78
CA GLU A 256 -13.33 8.55 -0.99
C GLU A 256 -11.97 8.44 -1.71
N SER A 257 -10.88 8.41 -0.96
CA SER A 257 -9.51 8.35 -1.50
C SER A 257 -9.23 7.14 -2.40
N TRP A 258 -10.01 6.07 -2.23
CA TRP A 258 -9.93 4.84 -3.03
C TRP A 258 -10.81 4.86 -4.29
N GLY A 259 -11.48 5.98 -4.62
CA GLY A 259 -12.21 6.22 -5.86
C GLY A 259 -13.72 6.01 -5.80
N GLY A 260 -14.30 5.65 -4.65
CA GLY A 260 -15.75 5.54 -4.48
C GLY A 260 -16.42 6.89 -4.23
N ILE A 261 -17.70 6.99 -4.58
CA ILE A 261 -18.53 8.16 -4.31
C ILE A 261 -19.71 7.73 -3.46
N ARG A 262 -19.75 8.20 -2.21
CA ARG A 262 -20.86 7.95 -1.30
C ARG A 262 -22.00 8.93 -1.53
N PHE A 263 -23.24 8.40 -1.46
CA PHE A 263 -24.46 9.17 -1.38
C PHE A 263 -25.22 8.76 -0.12
N TYR A 264 -25.61 9.72 0.69
CA TYR A 264 -26.36 9.50 1.94
C TYR A 264 -27.29 10.66 2.26
N ASN A 265 -28.29 10.39 3.11
CA ASN A 265 -29.17 11.45 3.61
C ASN A 265 -28.52 12.13 4.82
N ASP A 266 -28.55 13.46 4.84
CA ASP A 266 -28.05 14.26 5.97
C ASP A 266 -28.75 13.90 7.31
N ALA A 267 -29.99 13.46 7.24
CA ALA A 267 -30.75 13.02 8.41
C ALA A 267 -30.35 11.65 8.97
N TRP A 268 -29.55 10.87 8.23
CA TRP A 268 -29.13 9.53 8.68
C TRP A 268 -27.91 9.63 9.61
N ASN A 269 -28.16 9.47 10.91
CA ASN A 269 -27.14 9.63 11.95
C ASN A 269 -26.03 8.58 11.93
N ASN A 270 -26.13 7.54 11.10
CA ASN A 270 -25.30 6.34 11.18
C ASN A 270 -24.48 6.05 9.92
N LEU A 271 -24.26 7.03 9.07
CA LEU A 271 -23.49 6.89 7.83
C LEU A 271 -23.99 5.79 6.88
N THR A 272 -25.26 5.39 7.01
CA THR A 272 -25.96 4.56 6.01
C THR A 272 -25.82 5.23 4.64
N ASN A 273 -25.41 4.47 3.64
CA ASN A 273 -25.11 5.08 2.35
C ASN A 273 -25.14 4.09 1.18
N ASN A 274 -25.28 4.63 -0.03
CA ASN A 274 -24.94 3.94 -1.26
C ASN A 274 -23.61 4.49 -1.77
N THR A 275 -22.70 3.61 -2.15
CA THR A 275 -21.42 4.00 -2.71
C THR A 275 -21.30 3.50 -4.14
N LEU A 276 -21.11 4.44 -5.06
CA LEU A 276 -20.76 4.15 -6.44
C LEU A 276 -19.28 3.80 -6.53
N TYR A 277 -18.97 2.63 -7.10
CA TYR A 277 -17.62 2.19 -7.42
C TYR A 277 -17.40 2.18 -8.92
N ILE A 278 -16.26 2.65 -9.34
CA ILE A 278 -15.78 2.54 -10.71
C ILE A 278 -14.46 1.77 -10.65
N TYR A 279 -14.42 0.58 -11.22
CA TYR A 279 -13.24 -0.28 -11.19
C TYR A 279 -13.01 -1.00 -12.51
N GLU A 280 -11.79 -1.44 -12.74
CA GLU A 280 -11.40 -2.23 -13.91
C GLU A 280 -11.40 -3.72 -13.55
N ASN A 281 -12.02 -4.54 -14.38
CA ASN A 281 -11.96 -5.98 -14.31
C ASN A 281 -11.70 -6.56 -15.71
N GLN A 282 -10.58 -7.25 -15.89
CA GLN A 282 -10.18 -7.88 -17.17
C GLN A 282 -10.17 -6.92 -18.38
N GLY A 283 -9.83 -5.63 -18.15
CA GLY A 283 -9.78 -4.62 -19.19
C GLY A 283 -11.12 -3.91 -19.46
N GLU A 284 -12.20 -4.31 -18.77
CA GLU A 284 -13.49 -3.64 -18.84
C GLU A 284 -13.72 -2.76 -17.61
N THR A 285 -14.24 -1.56 -17.81
CA THR A 285 -14.68 -0.69 -16.72
C THR A 285 -16.03 -1.17 -16.22
N ILE A 286 -16.12 -1.46 -14.93
CA ILE A 286 -17.36 -1.92 -14.28
C ILE A 286 -17.82 -0.84 -13.30
N PHE A 287 -19.12 -0.57 -13.32
CA PHE A 287 -19.78 0.27 -12.34
C PHE A 287 -20.55 -0.63 -11.36
N GLY A 288 -20.22 -0.50 -10.09
CA GLY A 288 -20.89 -1.20 -9.00
C GLY A 288 -21.51 -0.19 -8.02
N VAL A 289 -22.60 -0.59 -7.40
CA VAL A 289 -23.19 0.15 -6.28
C VAL A 289 -23.15 -0.74 -5.06
N ASN A 290 -22.63 -0.23 -3.96
CA ASN A 290 -22.63 -0.95 -2.70
C ASN A 290 -23.48 -0.17 -1.70
N THR A 291 -24.37 -0.88 -1.02
CA THR A 291 -25.21 -0.35 0.04
C THR A 291 -24.61 -0.70 1.38
N TYR A 292 -24.48 0.29 2.25
CA TYR A 292 -23.91 0.13 3.59
C TYR A 292 -24.88 0.61 4.66
N ILE A 293 -25.08 -0.22 5.70
CA ILE A 293 -25.84 0.13 6.90
C ILE A 293 -24.93 -0.09 8.12
N LEU A 294 -24.67 0.99 8.86
CA LEU A 294 -23.81 0.96 10.03
C LEU A 294 -24.59 0.58 11.28
N ASN A 295 -24.03 -0.33 12.09
CA ASN A 295 -24.52 -0.71 13.42
C ASN A 295 -26.02 -1.07 13.47
N LEU A 296 -26.52 -1.75 12.44
CA LEU A 296 -27.84 -2.35 12.49
C LEU A 296 -27.84 -3.48 13.54
N PRO A 297 -28.87 -3.59 14.42
CA PRO A 297 -29.02 -4.72 15.32
C PRO A 297 -29.04 -6.06 14.56
N GLU A 298 -28.40 -7.08 15.11
CA GLU A 298 -28.21 -8.36 14.44
C GLU A 298 -29.53 -9.04 14.08
N GLU A 299 -30.53 -8.91 14.95
CA GLU A 299 -31.89 -9.41 14.76
C GLU A 299 -32.66 -8.75 13.60
N LEU A 300 -32.22 -7.56 13.15
CA LEU A 300 -32.87 -6.81 12.06
C LEU A 300 -32.15 -6.96 10.71
N GLU A 301 -31.01 -7.64 10.65
CA GLU A 301 -30.22 -7.76 9.43
C GLU A 301 -30.93 -8.49 8.31
N GLU A 302 -31.58 -9.61 8.63
CA GLU A 302 -32.34 -10.37 7.63
C GLU A 302 -33.55 -9.58 7.10
N GLN A 303 -34.19 -8.80 7.96
CA GLN A 303 -35.29 -7.95 7.56
C GLN A 303 -34.82 -6.80 6.67
N ALA A 304 -33.73 -6.13 7.01
CA ALA A 304 -33.13 -5.08 6.19
C ALA A 304 -32.65 -5.64 4.83
N PHE A 305 -32.01 -6.81 4.85
CA PHE A 305 -31.60 -7.50 3.62
C PHE A 305 -32.79 -7.84 2.74
N SER A 306 -33.89 -8.35 3.32
CA SER A 306 -35.10 -8.67 2.58
C SER A 306 -35.75 -7.44 1.93
N ILE A 307 -35.76 -6.29 2.64
CA ILE A 307 -36.23 -5.01 2.09
C ILE A 307 -35.37 -4.60 0.89
N LEU A 308 -34.03 -4.64 1.03
CA LEU A 308 -33.10 -4.19 -0.02
C LEU A 308 -33.07 -5.12 -1.24
N LYS A 309 -33.24 -6.42 -1.03
CA LYS A 309 -33.17 -7.41 -2.12
C LYS A 309 -34.43 -7.45 -2.99
N CYS A 310 -35.60 -7.06 -2.45
CA CYS A 310 -36.88 -7.01 -3.17
C CYS A 310 -37.08 -8.23 -4.07
N ASN A 311 -37.20 -9.43 -3.53
CA ASN A 311 -37.43 -10.73 -4.21
C ASN A 311 -36.90 -10.83 -5.65
N ASP A 312 -35.78 -11.55 -5.87
CA ASP A 312 -35.15 -11.86 -7.16
C ASP A 312 -34.53 -10.71 -7.95
N ASP A 313 -33.90 -9.75 -7.28
CA ASP A 313 -33.13 -8.71 -7.97
C ASP A 313 -31.86 -9.34 -8.64
N SER A 314 -31.89 -9.45 -9.97
CA SER A 314 -30.80 -10.00 -10.78
C SER A 314 -29.51 -9.18 -10.70
N ARG A 315 -29.58 -7.95 -10.16
CA ARG A 315 -28.43 -7.05 -9.96
C ARG A 315 -27.68 -7.36 -8.67
N TYR A 316 -28.27 -8.15 -7.77
CA TYR A 316 -27.63 -8.56 -6.51
C TYR A 316 -26.42 -9.46 -6.78
N LEU A 317 -25.29 -9.16 -6.13
CA LEU A 317 -24.07 -9.98 -6.22
C LEU A 317 -23.88 -10.83 -4.96
N ASN A 318 -23.70 -10.17 -3.83
CA ASN A 318 -23.53 -10.81 -2.53
C ASN A 318 -23.72 -9.81 -1.38
N TRP A 319 -23.67 -10.30 -0.15
CA TRP A 319 -23.62 -9.49 1.05
C TRP A 319 -22.61 -10.05 2.04
N LYS A 320 -22.13 -9.18 2.96
CA LYS A 320 -21.26 -9.56 4.07
C LYS A 320 -21.40 -8.60 5.25
N ILE A 321 -20.96 -9.06 6.42
CA ILE A 321 -20.74 -8.20 7.57
C ILE A 321 -19.28 -7.82 7.65
N GLU A 322 -18.99 -6.55 7.69
CA GLU A 322 -17.64 -6.02 7.91
C GLU A 322 -17.55 -5.41 9.31
N LYS A 323 -16.44 -5.69 10.01
CA LYS A 323 -16.16 -5.13 11.34
C LYS A 323 -14.88 -4.30 11.29
N TYR A 324 -14.99 -3.06 11.76
CA TYR A 324 -13.89 -2.11 11.77
C TYR A 324 -13.60 -1.58 13.18
N LYS A 325 -12.50 -0.86 13.35
CA LYS A 325 -12.08 -0.24 14.61
C LYS A 325 -12.14 -1.19 15.81
N GLY A 326 -11.47 -2.35 15.67
CA GLY A 326 -11.44 -3.33 16.75
C GLY A 326 -12.79 -3.98 17.07
N GLY A 327 -13.74 -3.97 16.13
CA GLY A 327 -15.09 -4.53 16.29
C GLY A 327 -16.14 -3.51 16.81
N ALA A 328 -15.74 -2.25 17.02
CA ALA A 328 -16.67 -1.20 17.49
C ALA A 328 -17.67 -0.74 16.42
N GLU A 329 -17.32 -0.89 15.15
CA GLU A 329 -18.20 -0.58 14.01
C GLU A 329 -18.50 -1.86 13.24
N ARG A 330 -19.80 -2.08 13.00
CA ARG A 330 -20.33 -3.22 12.27
C ARG A 330 -21.14 -2.72 11.09
N TRP A 331 -20.78 -3.18 9.90
CA TRP A 331 -21.40 -2.76 8.65
C TRP A 331 -22.08 -3.93 7.97
N LEU A 332 -23.36 -3.82 7.67
CA LEU A 332 -24.04 -4.66 6.69
C LEU A 332 -23.74 -4.08 5.30
N CYS A 333 -23.03 -4.83 4.48
CA CYS A 333 -22.63 -4.44 3.13
C CYS A 333 -23.35 -5.30 2.11
N ILE A 334 -24.04 -4.70 1.14
CA ILE A 334 -24.71 -5.39 0.06
C ILE A 334 -24.18 -4.85 -1.27
N TYR A 335 -23.83 -5.75 -2.17
CA TYR A 335 -23.15 -5.44 -3.41
C TYR A 335 -24.09 -5.65 -4.60
N TRP A 336 -24.16 -4.64 -5.47
CA TRP A 336 -25.02 -4.60 -6.64
C TRP A 336 -24.20 -4.34 -7.89
N ARG A 337 -24.53 -4.97 -8.99
CA ARG A 337 -24.02 -4.67 -10.33
C ARG A 337 -25.08 -3.91 -11.09
N ALA A 338 -24.74 -2.80 -11.71
CA ALA A 338 -25.64 -2.16 -12.66
C ALA A 338 -25.89 -3.10 -13.84
N PRO A 339 -27.13 -3.23 -14.34
CA PRO A 339 -27.46 -4.14 -15.44
C PRO A 339 -26.73 -3.77 -16.72
N GLU A 340 -26.44 -2.50 -16.90
CA GLU A 340 -25.69 -1.93 -18.01
C GLU A 340 -24.67 -0.91 -17.46
N ASN A 341 -23.52 -0.79 -18.12
CA ASN A 341 -22.50 0.21 -17.80
C ASN A 341 -22.86 1.59 -18.41
N ASN A 342 -24.08 2.06 -18.15
CA ASN A 342 -24.54 3.37 -18.55
C ASN A 342 -25.00 4.20 -17.34
N PHE A 343 -25.04 5.51 -17.54
CA PHE A 343 -25.34 6.46 -16.45
C PHE A 343 -26.77 6.28 -15.91
N GLU A 344 -27.75 6.07 -16.78
CA GLU A 344 -29.15 5.95 -16.40
C GLU A 344 -29.38 4.72 -15.49
N ALA A 345 -28.85 3.58 -15.86
CA ALA A 345 -28.97 2.35 -15.07
C ALA A 345 -28.30 2.47 -13.69
N ILE A 346 -27.15 3.14 -13.62
CA ILE A 346 -26.41 3.38 -12.37
C ILE A 346 -27.17 4.34 -11.46
N ARG A 347 -27.62 5.45 -12.02
CA ARG A 347 -28.41 6.48 -11.34
C ARG A 347 -29.68 5.89 -10.74
N ASP A 348 -30.44 5.15 -11.55
CA ASP A 348 -31.72 4.57 -11.14
C ASP A 348 -31.51 3.50 -10.05
N LEU A 349 -30.43 2.74 -10.12
CA LEU A 349 -30.06 1.79 -9.05
C LEU A 349 -29.74 2.51 -7.74
N ILE A 350 -28.98 3.61 -7.77
CA ILE A 350 -28.64 4.39 -6.57
C ILE A 350 -29.92 4.96 -5.94
N VAL A 351 -30.81 5.54 -6.75
CA VAL A 351 -32.07 6.14 -6.26
C VAL A 351 -32.99 5.10 -5.68
N GLU A 352 -33.14 3.97 -6.34
CA GLU A 352 -33.94 2.85 -5.83
C GLU A 352 -33.41 2.35 -4.48
N LYS A 353 -32.12 2.06 -4.39
CA LYS A 353 -31.53 1.56 -3.14
C LYS A 353 -31.53 2.62 -2.02
N ALA A 354 -31.42 3.90 -2.36
CA ALA A 354 -31.57 4.98 -1.38
C ALA A 354 -33.00 5.09 -0.83
N SER A 355 -34.00 4.90 -1.69
CA SER A 355 -35.40 4.86 -1.25
C SER A 355 -35.67 3.71 -0.28
N LEU A 356 -35.09 2.52 -0.54
CA LEU A 356 -35.22 1.37 0.36
C LEU A 356 -34.43 1.57 1.67
N LEU A 357 -33.27 2.22 1.61
CA LEU A 357 -32.53 2.60 2.80
C LEU A 357 -33.31 3.60 3.67
N ASP A 358 -34.01 4.54 3.07
CA ASP A 358 -34.84 5.49 3.77
C ASP A 358 -35.99 4.81 4.52
N VAL A 359 -36.58 3.77 3.90
CA VAL A 359 -37.57 2.91 4.59
C VAL A 359 -36.92 2.21 5.79
N ILE A 360 -35.74 1.66 5.65
CA ILE A 360 -35.01 0.98 6.73
C ILE A 360 -34.72 1.94 7.88
N GLU A 361 -34.19 3.11 7.59
CA GLU A 361 -33.86 4.12 8.59
C GLU A 361 -35.11 4.65 9.33
N LYS A 362 -36.25 4.69 8.66
CA LYS A 362 -37.53 5.14 9.26
C LYS A 362 -38.29 4.05 10.03
N THR A 363 -38.09 2.77 9.68
CA THR A 363 -38.92 1.66 10.21
C THR A 363 -38.17 0.72 11.14
N LEU A 364 -36.85 0.59 11.00
CA LEU A 364 -36.00 -0.32 11.78
C LEU A 364 -35.11 0.39 12.79
N ARG A 365 -35.14 1.72 12.81
CA ARG A 365 -34.39 2.57 13.73
C ARG A 365 -35.26 3.68 14.28
#